data_f8bc2fa9a8fd4623d28777c1570dc416
#
_entry.id   f8bc2fa9a8fd4623d28777c1570dc416
#
_cell.length_a   1.000
_cell.length_b   1.000
_cell.length_c   1.000
_cell.angle_alpha   90.00
_cell.angle_beta   90.00
_cell.angle_gamma   90.00
#
_symmetry.space_group_name_H-M   'P 1'
#
loop_
_entity.id
_entity.type
_entity.pdbx_description
1 polymer ?
#
loop_
_entity_poly.entity_id
_entity_poly.type
_entity_poly.pdbx_seq_one_letter_code
_entity_poly.pdbx_strand_id
1 'polypeptide(L)'
;MTKQIYFLGGTSPSGFQSKFLEQIKAPGFYTYILKCGPGTGKSTLMKKIADEFKEHPISLYYCSSDIRSLDAVVIEDKKLIIVDGTAPHVFEALYPGASQEIINLGEFWDGNKLKKHSDAIHYLFDENQKYHARVRCYIEALASLNSDIY
;
A
#
# COMPACT_ATOMS: atom_id res chain seq x y z
N MET A 1 -2.20 14.79 20.97
CA MET A 1 -3.20 14.34 19.99
C MET A 1 -2.95 12.89 19.59
N THR A 2 -3.97 12.15 19.15
CA THR A 2 -3.89 10.69 19.07
C THR A 2 -3.35 10.26 17.72
N LYS A 3 -2.13 9.75 17.71
CA LYS A 3 -1.56 9.05 16.56
C LYS A 3 -1.84 7.55 16.75
N GLN A 4 -2.55 6.93 15.82
CA GLN A 4 -2.84 5.51 15.82
C GLN A 4 -2.04 4.80 14.73
N ILE A 5 -1.60 3.56 14.99
CA ILE A 5 -0.79 2.76 14.08
C ILE A 5 -1.49 1.44 13.82
N TYR A 6 -1.62 1.09 12.53
CA TYR A 6 -2.32 -0.10 12.08
C TYR A 6 -1.57 -0.83 10.96
N PHE A 7 -1.96 -2.08 10.75
CA PHE A 7 -1.64 -2.87 9.56
C PHE A 7 -2.96 -3.35 8.95
N LEU A 8 -3.25 -3.01 7.70
CA LEU A 8 -4.49 -3.40 7.01
C LEU A 8 -4.34 -4.60 6.08
N GLY A 9 -3.12 -5.02 5.82
CA GLY A 9 -2.85 -6.16 4.95
C GLY A 9 -1.82 -7.10 5.54
N GLY A 10 -1.81 -8.33 5.06
CA GLY A 10 -0.84 -9.34 5.43
C GLY A 10 -0.87 -10.55 4.51
N THR A 11 0.24 -11.25 4.42
CA THR A 11 0.32 -12.50 3.68
C THR A 11 -0.21 -13.66 4.54
N SER A 12 -1.13 -14.42 3.97
CA SER A 12 -1.72 -15.62 4.58
C SER A 12 -1.49 -16.84 3.69
N PRO A 13 -1.79 -18.07 4.15
CA PRO A 13 -1.77 -19.26 3.30
C PRO A 13 -2.63 -19.12 2.04
N SER A 14 -3.78 -18.45 2.14
CA SER A 14 -4.68 -18.21 1.01
C SER A 14 -4.28 -17.01 0.12
N GLY A 15 -3.10 -16.44 0.35
CA GLY A 15 -2.60 -15.27 -0.36
C GLY A 15 -2.60 -13.98 0.46
N PHE A 16 -2.46 -12.87 -0.22
CA PHE A 16 -2.50 -11.55 0.43
C PHE A 16 -3.93 -11.18 0.81
N GLN A 17 -4.15 -10.91 2.09
CA GLN A 17 -5.42 -10.43 2.64
C GLN A 17 -5.31 -8.95 2.97
N SER A 18 -6.33 -8.17 2.65
CA SER A 18 -6.31 -6.73 2.88
C SER A 18 -7.70 -6.19 3.19
N LYS A 19 -7.77 -5.26 4.14
CA LYS A 19 -8.97 -4.48 4.47
C LYS A 19 -8.95 -3.05 3.89
N PHE A 20 -8.02 -2.77 2.99
CA PHE A 20 -7.91 -1.44 2.39
C PHE A 20 -9.18 -0.99 1.66
N LEU A 21 -9.87 -1.89 0.96
CA LEU A 21 -11.13 -1.57 0.28
C LEU A 21 -12.22 -1.11 1.25
N GLU A 22 -12.26 -1.65 2.45
CA GLU A 22 -13.22 -1.21 3.49
C GLU A 22 -12.87 0.21 3.94
N GLN A 23 -11.60 0.49 4.15
CA GLN A 23 -11.12 1.79 4.59
C GLN A 23 -11.40 2.90 3.55
N ILE A 24 -11.12 2.66 2.27
CA ILE A 24 -11.35 3.66 1.21
C ILE A 24 -12.81 3.89 0.86
N LYS A 25 -13.71 3.01 1.32
CA LYS A 25 -15.17 3.16 1.20
C LYS A 25 -15.78 3.87 2.40
N ALA A 26 -14.99 4.32 3.37
CA ALA A 26 -15.49 4.97 4.58
C ALA A 26 -16.38 6.18 4.21
N PRO A 27 -17.65 6.20 4.68
CA PRO A 27 -18.58 7.27 4.31
C PRO A 27 -18.07 8.64 4.75
N GLY A 28 -18.21 9.61 3.86
CA GLY A 28 -17.84 11.01 4.13
C GLY A 28 -16.35 11.32 4.04
N PHE A 29 -15.50 10.35 3.68
CA PHE A 29 -14.08 10.59 3.41
C PHE A 29 -13.84 10.87 1.93
N TYR A 30 -12.87 11.75 1.66
CA TYR A 30 -12.27 11.91 0.33
C TYR A 30 -10.95 11.15 0.26
N THR A 31 -10.75 10.35 -0.79
CA THR A 31 -9.60 9.46 -0.91
C THR A 31 -8.72 9.80 -2.10
N TYR A 32 -7.44 10.06 -1.83
CA TYR A 32 -6.40 10.14 -2.85
C TYR A 32 -5.70 8.78 -2.99
N ILE A 33 -5.79 8.20 -4.18
CA ILE A 33 -5.21 6.89 -4.53
C ILE A 33 -3.92 7.12 -5.29
N LEU A 34 -2.78 6.84 -4.67
CA LEU A 34 -1.48 7.01 -5.29
C LEU A 34 -1.17 5.82 -6.21
N LYS A 35 -0.97 6.08 -7.48
CA LYS A 35 -0.59 5.07 -8.49
C LYS A 35 0.83 5.34 -8.96
N CYS A 36 1.69 4.33 -8.82
CA CYS A 36 3.02 4.29 -9.41
C CYS A 36 3.74 2.99 -9.04
N GLY A 37 4.89 2.71 -9.63
CA GLY A 37 5.74 1.58 -9.26
C GLY A 37 6.45 1.73 -7.90
N PRO A 38 7.17 0.71 -7.45
CA PRO A 38 7.99 0.77 -6.24
C PRO A 38 9.08 1.84 -6.35
N GLY A 39 9.50 2.39 -5.21
CA GLY A 39 10.60 3.37 -5.15
C GLY A 39 10.24 4.80 -5.60
N THR A 40 8.98 5.09 -5.94
CA THR A 40 8.54 6.40 -6.48
C THR A 40 8.23 7.45 -5.42
N GLY A 41 8.47 7.14 -4.16
CA GLY A 41 8.31 8.09 -3.07
C GLY A 41 6.90 8.16 -2.46
N LYS A 42 5.96 7.25 -2.80
CA LYS A 42 4.60 7.21 -2.22
C LYS A 42 4.63 7.26 -0.69
N SER A 43 5.36 6.33 -0.06
CA SER A 43 5.48 6.30 1.40
C SER A 43 6.16 7.56 1.97
N THR A 44 7.15 8.12 1.26
CA THR A 44 7.80 9.38 1.66
C THR A 44 6.83 10.55 1.60
N LEU A 45 6.00 10.63 0.56
CA LEU A 45 4.94 11.63 0.45
C LEU A 45 3.93 11.50 1.60
N MET A 46 3.45 10.28 1.87
CA MET A 46 2.52 10.02 2.97
C MET A 46 3.10 10.39 4.33
N LYS A 47 4.40 10.12 4.58
CA LYS A 47 5.08 10.54 5.81
C LYS A 47 5.15 12.06 5.95
N LYS A 48 5.47 12.78 4.87
CA LYS A 48 5.47 14.25 4.88
C LYS A 48 4.09 14.81 5.17
N ILE A 49 3.04 14.23 4.57
CA ILE A 49 1.66 14.62 4.88
C ILE A 49 1.32 14.34 6.35
N ALA A 50 1.69 13.16 6.86
CA ALA A 50 1.47 12.85 8.27
C ALA A 50 2.20 13.80 9.23
N ASP A 51 3.38 14.23 8.89
CA ASP A 51 4.15 15.21 9.68
C ASP A 51 3.54 16.62 9.62
N GLU A 52 3.03 17.02 8.46
CA GLU A 52 2.33 18.31 8.29
C GLU A 52 1.03 18.37 9.09
N PHE A 53 0.31 17.25 9.18
CA PHE A 53 -0.94 17.13 9.92
C PHE A 53 -0.77 16.50 11.32
N LYS A 54 0.44 16.56 11.91
CA LYS A 54 0.73 15.93 13.22
C LYS A 54 -0.12 16.44 14.39
N GLU A 55 -0.68 17.66 14.27
CA GLU A 55 -1.56 18.27 15.27
C GLU A 55 -3.02 17.80 15.13
N HIS A 56 -3.34 17.00 14.11
CA HIS A 56 -4.65 16.42 13.88
C HIS A 56 -4.71 14.96 14.36
N PRO A 57 -5.90 14.40 14.64
CA PRO A 57 -6.05 12.97 14.84
C PRO A 57 -5.71 12.22 13.53
N ILE A 58 -4.62 11.45 13.55
CA ILE A 58 -4.15 10.71 12.38
C ILE A 58 -4.03 9.22 12.65
N SER A 59 -4.41 8.43 11.65
CA SER A 59 -4.20 6.99 11.61
C SER A 59 -3.19 6.63 10.52
N LEU A 60 -2.11 5.95 10.91
CA LEU A 60 -1.05 5.50 10.01
C LEU A 60 -1.15 4.00 9.77
N TYR A 61 -1.18 3.62 8.52
CA TYR A 61 -1.25 2.22 8.11
C TYR A 61 0.08 1.82 7.48
N TYR A 62 0.81 0.99 8.21
CA TYR A 62 2.12 0.51 7.78
C TYR A 62 2.00 -0.74 6.90
N CYS A 63 2.95 -0.89 5.99
CA CYS A 63 3.08 -2.08 5.17
C CYS A 63 3.55 -3.26 6.03
N SER A 64 2.86 -4.39 5.95
CA SER A 64 3.24 -5.61 6.69
C SER A 64 4.52 -6.26 6.17
N SER A 65 4.91 -5.95 4.93
CA SER A 65 6.14 -6.45 4.32
C SER A 65 7.35 -5.51 4.52
N ASP A 66 7.11 -4.22 4.75
CA ASP A 66 8.15 -3.23 5.09
C ASP A 66 7.61 -2.23 6.11
N ILE A 67 7.90 -2.49 7.37
CA ILE A 67 7.46 -1.64 8.50
C ILE A 67 8.00 -0.20 8.44
N ARG A 68 8.91 0.11 7.53
CA ARG A 68 9.37 1.48 7.27
C ARG A 68 8.52 2.20 6.22
N SER A 69 7.63 1.49 5.53
CA SER A 69 6.75 2.04 4.52
C SER A 69 5.33 2.24 5.04
N LEU A 70 4.69 3.32 4.59
CA LEU A 70 3.26 3.55 4.80
C LEU A 70 2.50 3.10 3.55
N ASP A 71 1.41 2.39 3.78
CA ASP A 71 0.42 2.02 2.77
C ASP A 71 -0.77 2.99 2.75
N ALA A 72 -1.08 3.64 3.90
CA ALA A 72 -2.05 4.72 3.94
C ALA A 72 -1.85 5.67 5.12
N VAL A 73 -2.42 6.87 4.98
CA VAL A 73 -2.59 7.89 6.04
C VAL A 73 -4.04 8.35 6.03
N VAL A 74 -4.66 8.40 7.21
CA VAL A 74 -6.00 8.95 7.39
C VAL A 74 -5.93 10.14 8.33
N ILE A 75 -6.53 11.26 7.92
CA ILE A 75 -6.66 12.47 8.72
C ILE A 75 -8.15 12.57 9.09
N GLU A 76 -8.46 12.16 10.31
CA GLU A 76 -9.82 11.85 10.73
C GLU A 76 -10.78 13.05 10.72
N ASP A 77 -10.34 14.17 11.26
CA ASP A 77 -11.15 15.42 11.34
C ASP A 77 -11.27 16.14 10.00
N LYS A 78 -10.33 15.89 9.07
CA LYS A 78 -10.39 16.40 7.70
C LYS A 78 -11.15 15.48 6.75
N LYS A 79 -11.53 14.28 7.22
CA LYS A 79 -12.16 13.25 6.39
C LYS A 79 -11.36 12.93 5.13
N LEU A 80 -10.06 12.81 5.28
CA LEU A 80 -9.11 12.65 4.18
C LEU A 80 -8.34 11.34 4.32
N ILE A 81 -8.25 10.60 3.23
CA ILE A 81 -7.47 9.36 3.10
C ILE A 81 -6.47 9.52 1.97
N ILE A 82 -5.21 9.18 2.21
CA ILE A 82 -4.18 9.02 1.19
C ILE A 82 -3.71 7.58 1.24
N VAL A 83 -3.80 6.85 0.14
CA VAL A 83 -3.54 5.40 0.11
C VAL A 83 -2.70 4.98 -1.09
N ASP A 84 -1.81 4.00 -0.88
CA ASP A 84 -1.12 3.32 -1.96
C ASP A 84 -2.07 2.37 -2.68
N GLY A 85 -2.37 2.64 -3.95
CA GLY A 85 -3.22 1.82 -4.82
C GLY A 85 -2.43 0.91 -5.76
N THR A 86 -1.19 0.55 -5.43
CA THR A 86 -0.34 -0.32 -6.24
C THR A 86 -0.22 -1.72 -5.64
N ALA A 87 0.34 -2.67 -6.39
CA ALA A 87 0.50 -4.03 -5.91
C ALA A 87 1.22 -4.08 -4.54
N PRO A 88 0.75 -4.94 -3.61
CA PRO A 88 -0.32 -5.93 -3.71
C PRO A 88 -1.74 -5.38 -3.49
N HIS A 89 -1.93 -4.08 -3.19
CA HIS A 89 -3.19 -3.41 -2.88
C HIS A 89 -3.86 -2.80 -4.12
N VAL A 90 -3.83 -3.50 -5.26
CA VAL A 90 -4.36 -2.95 -6.51
C VAL A 90 -5.87 -2.74 -6.40
N PHE A 91 -6.30 -1.49 -6.49
CA PHE A 91 -7.69 -1.11 -6.62
C PHE A 91 -7.82 0.19 -7.44
N GLU A 92 -9.00 0.38 -8.01
CA GLU A 92 -9.36 1.54 -8.79
C GLU A 92 -10.34 2.43 -8.01
N ALA A 93 -10.46 3.70 -8.43
CA ALA A 93 -11.45 4.59 -7.88
C ALA A 93 -12.86 4.08 -8.21
N LEU A 94 -13.70 3.90 -7.19
CA LEU A 94 -15.09 3.49 -7.33
C LEU A 94 -16.01 4.68 -7.62
N TYR A 95 -15.65 5.85 -7.11
CA TYR A 95 -16.42 7.10 -7.25
C TYR A 95 -15.47 8.23 -7.68
N PRO A 96 -14.86 8.12 -8.89
CA PRO A 96 -13.88 9.09 -9.36
C PRO A 96 -14.48 10.49 -9.49
N GLY A 97 -13.77 11.49 -9.00
CA GLY A 97 -14.19 12.89 -8.99
C GLY A 97 -15.26 13.25 -7.94
N ALA A 98 -16.03 12.28 -7.43
CA ALA A 98 -17.03 12.52 -6.39
C ALA A 98 -16.43 12.47 -4.97
N SER A 99 -15.71 11.38 -4.66
CA SER A 99 -15.07 11.18 -3.36
C SER A 99 -13.70 10.50 -3.46
N GLN A 100 -13.24 10.23 -4.67
CA GLN A 100 -11.97 9.55 -4.91
C GLN A 100 -11.24 10.14 -6.11
N GLU A 101 -9.93 10.26 -6.00
CA GLU A 101 -9.05 10.77 -7.05
C GLU A 101 -7.80 9.91 -7.17
N ILE A 102 -7.41 9.60 -8.42
CA ILE A 102 -6.17 8.90 -8.71
C ILE A 102 -5.07 9.91 -8.98
N ILE A 103 -3.99 9.84 -8.19
CA ILE A 103 -2.79 10.62 -8.40
C ILE A 103 -1.72 9.72 -9.02
N ASN A 104 -1.39 9.98 -10.28
CA ASN A 104 -0.35 9.27 -11.01
C ASN A 104 1.03 9.88 -10.77
N LEU A 105 1.78 9.35 -9.82
CA LEU A 105 3.17 9.79 -9.57
C LEU A 105 4.14 9.39 -10.69
N GLY A 106 3.71 8.54 -11.63
CA GLY A 106 4.49 8.17 -12.82
C GLY A 106 4.73 9.32 -13.79
N GLU A 107 3.96 10.41 -13.69
CA GLU A 107 4.17 11.62 -14.47
C GLU A 107 5.53 12.29 -14.19
N PHE A 108 6.11 12.03 -13.03
CA PHE A 108 7.42 12.55 -12.62
C PHE A 108 8.59 11.64 -13.02
N TRP A 109 8.35 10.53 -13.74
CA TRP A 109 9.40 9.62 -14.16
C TRP A 109 10.15 10.11 -15.40
N ASP A 110 11.45 9.88 -15.41
CA ASP A 110 12.24 9.90 -16.63
C ASP A 110 12.04 8.61 -17.43
N GLY A 111 11.00 8.61 -18.27
CA GLY A 111 10.62 7.44 -19.06
C GLY A 111 11.74 6.98 -20.03
N ASN A 112 12.58 7.90 -20.52
CA ASN A 112 13.70 7.54 -21.40
C ASN A 112 14.80 6.81 -20.61
N LYS A 113 15.06 7.21 -19.39
CA LYS A 113 16.01 6.53 -18.51
C LYS A 113 15.49 5.15 -18.13
N LEU A 114 14.21 5.02 -17.77
CA LEU A 114 13.60 3.73 -17.42
C LEU A 114 13.63 2.75 -18.59
N LYS A 115 13.31 3.19 -19.81
CA LYS A 115 13.37 2.35 -21.02
C LYS A 115 14.77 1.77 -21.27
N LYS A 116 15.82 2.52 -20.98
CA LYS A 116 17.22 2.02 -21.11
C LYS A 116 17.54 0.88 -20.13
N HIS A 117 16.80 0.77 -19.03
CA HIS A 117 16.99 -0.25 -18.00
C HIS A 117 15.85 -1.29 -17.98
N SER A 118 15.04 -1.36 -19.04
CA SER A 118 13.86 -2.20 -19.13
C SER A 118 14.12 -3.66 -18.73
N ASP A 119 15.15 -4.28 -19.32
CA ASP A 119 15.46 -5.69 -19.06
C ASP A 119 15.84 -5.95 -17.60
N ALA A 120 16.64 -5.05 -17.02
CA ALA A 120 16.99 -5.15 -15.60
C ALA A 120 15.76 -4.96 -14.68
N ILE A 121 14.86 -4.05 -15.04
CA ILE A 121 13.61 -3.83 -14.31
C ILE A 121 12.74 -5.08 -14.39
N HIS A 122 12.53 -5.66 -15.57
CA HIS A 122 11.76 -6.89 -15.75
C HIS A 122 12.35 -8.03 -14.92
N TYR A 123 13.67 -8.26 -15.05
CA TYR A 123 14.36 -9.28 -14.29
C TYR A 123 14.14 -9.14 -12.76
N LEU A 124 14.30 -7.92 -12.23
CA LEU A 124 14.11 -7.67 -10.79
C LEU A 124 12.65 -7.87 -10.34
N PHE A 125 11.68 -7.51 -11.17
CA PHE A 125 10.27 -7.77 -10.90
C PHE A 125 9.97 -9.27 -10.84
N ASP A 126 10.46 -10.03 -11.81
CA ASP A 126 10.27 -11.50 -11.87
C ASP A 126 10.93 -12.19 -10.67
N GLU A 127 12.15 -11.79 -10.33
CA GLU A 127 12.82 -12.33 -9.13
C GLU A 127 12.05 -12.01 -7.84
N ASN A 128 11.56 -10.78 -7.71
CA ASN A 128 10.75 -10.39 -6.55
C ASN A 128 9.47 -11.23 -6.44
N GLN A 129 8.79 -11.49 -7.56
CA GLN A 129 7.61 -12.38 -7.59
C GLN A 129 7.96 -13.81 -7.14
N LYS A 130 9.10 -14.36 -7.58
CA LYS A 130 9.58 -15.68 -7.13
C LYS A 130 9.83 -15.72 -5.62
N TYR A 131 10.44 -14.67 -5.05
CA TYR A 131 10.63 -14.58 -3.60
C TYR A 131 9.30 -14.54 -2.85
N HIS A 132 8.34 -13.75 -3.29
CA HIS A 132 7.00 -13.73 -2.68
C HIS A 132 6.28 -15.08 -2.79
N ALA A 133 6.41 -15.80 -3.91
CA ALA A 133 5.85 -17.14 -4.06
C ALA A 133 6.49 -18.13 -3.06
N ARG A 134 7.82 -18.08 -2.90
CA ARG A 134 8.52 -18.92 -1.91
C ARG A 134 8.08 -18.63 -0.47
N VAL A 135 7.93 -17.34 -0.11
CA VAL A 135 7.44 -16.95 1.22
C VAL A 135 6.05 -17.53 1.47
N ARG A 136 5.14 -17.50 0.48
CA ARG A 136 3.81 -18.14 0.63
C ARG A 136 3.91 -19.64 0.91
N CYS A 137 4.75 -20.38 0.17
CA CYS A 137 4.93 -21.81 0.43
C CYS A 137 5.38 -22.10 1.88
N TYR A 138 6.27 -21.26 2.45
CA TYR A 138 6.67 -21.42 3.84
C TYR A 138 5.54 -21.10 4.82
N ILE A 139 4.74 -20.07 4.54
CA ILE A 139 3.57 -19.72 5.37
C ILE A 139 2.53 -20.84 5.31
N GLU A 140 2.27 -21.40 4.13
CA GLU A 140 1.37 -22.55 3.95
C GLU A 140 1.85 -23.78 4.74
N ALA A 141 3.14 -24.12 4.67
CA ALA A 141 3.72 -25.21 5.44
C ALA A 141 3.61 -24.99 6.96
N LEU A 142 3.89 -23.77 7.44
CA LEU A 142 3.73 -23.41 8.86
C LEU A 142 2.28 -23.50 9.32
N ALA A 143 1.33 -23.06 8.48
CA ALA A 143 -0.10 -23.15 8.81
C ALA A 143 -0.57 -24.61 8.89
N SER A 144 -0.10 -25.47 7.98
CA SER A 144 -0.38 -26.91 8.03
C SER A 144 0.14 -27.54 9.31
N LEU A 145 1.38 -27.27 9.70
CA LEU A 145 1.96 -27.80 10.95
C LEU A 145 1.18 -27.33 12.19
N ASN A 146 0.68 -26.10 12.20
CA ASN A 146 -0.14 -25.59 13.31
C ASN A 146 -1.53 -26.25 13.37
N SER A 147 -2.12 -26.62 12.23
CA SER A 147 -3.42 -27.30 12.20
C SER A 147 -3.36 -28.74 12.74
N ASP A 148 -2.17 -29.35 12.73
CA ASP A 148 -1.95 -30.71 13.23
C ASP A 148 -1.71 -30.75 14.76
N ILE A 149 -1.61 -29.58 15.42
CA ILE A 149 -1.36 -29.46 16.87
C ILE A 149 -2.66 -29.27 17.67
N TYR A 150 -3.77 -28.91 17.02
CA TYR A 150 -5.10 -28.70 17.61
C TYR A 150 -6.16 -29.62 17.01
#